data_2e5fcd01edaa5887c628c43290638085
#
_entry.id   2e5fcd01edaa5887c628c43290638085
#
_cell.length_a   1.000
_cell.length_b   1.000
_cell.length_c   1.000
_cell.angle_alpha   90.00
_cell.angle_beta   90.00
_cell.angle_gamma   90.00
#
_symmetry.space_group_name_H-M   'P 1'
#
loop_
_entity.id
_entity.type
_entity.pdbx_description
1 polymer ?
#
loop_
_entity_poly.entity_id
_entity_poly.type
_entity_poly.pdbx_seq_one_letter_code
_entity_poly.pdbx_strand_id
1 'polypeptide(L)' 'MKIGDLVRVTSKNNDYFGEIGIITKQLNNFFVYAMIPSGEFIFSPEGLEVIG' A
#
# COMPACT_ATOMS: atom_id res chain seq x y z
N MET A 1 5.08 1.44 9.09
CA MET A 1 5.09 0.98 7.69
C MET A 1 6.34 1.53 7.03
N LYS A 2 7.11 0.68 6.40
CA LYS A 2 8.39 1.06 5.83
C LYS A 2 8.61 0.37 4.49
N ILE A 3 9.59 0.86 3.73
CA ILE A 3 9.97 0.25 2.45
C ILE A 3 10.30 -1.21 2.68
N GLY A 4 9.75 -2.07 1.82
CA GLY A 4 9.92 -3.52 1.91
C GLY A 4 8.82 -4.25 2.66
N ASP A 5 7.95 -3.53 3.37
CA ASP A 5 6.82 -4.17 4.06
C ASP A 5 5.82 -4.74 3.07
N LEU A 6 5.35 -5.95 3.36
CA LEU A 6 4.28 -6.58 2.59
C LEU A 6 2.95 -6.07 3.14
N VAL A 7 2.09 -5.60 2.26
CA VAL A 7 0.84 -4.93 2.65
C VAL A 7 -0.34 -5.44 1.83
N ARG A 8 -1.53 -5.29 2.40
CA ARG A 8 -2.79 -5.54 1.70
C ARG A 8 -3.58 -4.24 1.65
N VAL A 9 -4.23 -3.98 0.52
CA VAL A 9 -5.14 -2.84 0.40
C VAL A 9 -6.43 -3.19 1.12
N THR A 10 -6.75 -2.45 2.17
CA THR A 10 -7.90 -2.72 3.04
C THR A 10 -9.00 -1.67 2.94
N SER A 11 -8.80 -0.59 2.21
CA SER A 11 -9.84 0.41 1.98
C SER A 11 -10.86 -0.13 0.99
N LYS A 12 -12.10 -0.30 1.43
CA LYS A 12 -13.16 -0.87 0.61
C LYS A 12 -13.55 0.03 -0.56
N ASN A 13 -13.26 1.33 -0.46
CA ASN A 13 -13.56 2.29 -1.51
C ASN A 13 -12.45 2.38 -2.56
N ASN A 14 -11.34 1.68 -2.34
CA ASN A 14 -10.22 1.70 -3.26
C ASN A 14 -10.45 0.66 -4.36
N ASP A 15 -10.15 1.05 -5.61
CA ASP A 15 -10.31 0.16 -6.76
C ASP A 15 -9.46 -1.11 -6.66
N TYR A 16 -8.41 -1.06 -5.86
CA TYR A 16 -7.47 -2.18 -5.70
C TYR A 16 -7.68 -2.94 -4.39
N PHE A 17 -8.84 -2.77 -3.79
CA PHE A 17 -9.17 -3.45 -2.53
C PHE A 17 -8.85 -4.94 -2.60
N GLY A 18 -8.14 -5.42 -1.60
CA GLY A 18 -7.77 -6.83 -1.48
C GLY A 18 -6.46 -7.21 -2.14
N GLU A 19 -5.88 -6.34 -2.97
CA GLU A 19 -4.59 -6.65 -3.60
C GLU A 19 -3.47 -6.57 -2.56
N ILE A 20 -2.46 -7.42 -2.77
CA ILE A 20 -1.30 -7.51 -1.88
C ILE A 20 -0.09 -6.97 -2.65
N GLY A 21 0.71 -6.17 -1.99
CA GLY A 21 1.88 -5.60 -2.61
C GLY A 21 2.98 -5.31 -1.61
N ILE A 22 3.97 -4.57 -2.06
CA ILE A 22 5.14 -4.23 -1.26
C ILE A 22 5.35 -2.72 -1.29
N ILE A 23 5.68 -2.15 -0.13
CA ILE A 23 5.99 -0.73 -0.05
C ILE A 23 7.30 -0.47 -0.77
N THR A 24 7.27 0.43 -1.75
CA THR A 24 8.44 0.75 -2.57
C THR A 24 9.02 2.11 -2.25
N LYS A 25 8.24 3.01 -1.66
CA LYS A 25 8.70 4.37 -1.39
C LYS A 25 7.85 4.98 -0.28
N GLN A 26 8.47 5.75 0.58
CA GLN A 26 7.74 6.53 1.58
C GLN A 26 7.85 8.00 1.19
N LEU A 27 6.72 8.62 0.87
CA LEU A 27 6.71 9.99 0.39
C LEU A 27 6.80 10.98 1.56
N ASN A 28 5.97 10.72 2.58
CA ASN A 28 5.94 11.55 3.80
C ASN A 28 5.16 10.77 4.86
N ASN A 29 4.74 11.46 5.94
CA ASN A 29 3.99 10.80 7.01
C ASN A 29 2.58 10.39 6.62
N PHE A 30 2.07 10.87 5.48
CA PHE A 30 0.68 10.68 5.08
C PHE A 30 0.52 9.74 3.89
N PHE A 31 1.57 9.53 3.10
CA PHE A 31 1.45 8.76 1.86
C PHE A 31 2.66 7.86 1.65
N VAL A 32 2.38 6.68 1.07
CA VAL A 32 3.40 5.73 0.64
C VAL A 32 3.08 5.28 -0.77
N TYR A 33 4.10 4.78 -1.47
CA TYR A 33 3.91 4.06 -2.73
C TYR A 33 4.01 2.57 -2.46
N ALA A 34 3.16 1.80 -3.10
CA ALA A 34 3.23 0.35 -3.05
C ALA A 34 3.08 -0.22 -4.45
N MET A 35 3.85 -1.26 -4.72
CA MET A 35 3.72 -2.03 -5.94
C MET A 35 2.76 -3.18 -5.67
N ILE A 36 1.65 -3.17 -6.38
CA ILE A 36 0.63 -4.22 -6.33
C ILE A 36 0.53 -4.84 -7.72
N PRO A 37 -0.22 -5.93 -7.91
CA PRO A 37 -0.33 -6.54 -9.25
C PRO A 37 -0.77 -5.58 -10.34
N SER A 38 -1.62 -4.61 -10.00
CA SER A 38 -2.10 -3.63 -10.99
C SER A 38 -1.08 -2.54 -11.31
N GLY A 39 0.01 -2.42 -10.56
CA GLY A 39 1.05 -1.41 -10.77
C GLY A 39 1.48 -0.75 -9.49
N GLU A 40 2.29 0.32 -9.62
CA GLU A 40 2.75 1.09 -8.48
C GLU A 40 1.87 2.31 -8.31
N PHE A 41 1.26 2.45 -7.12
CA PHE A 41 0.34 3.54 -6.83
C PHE A 41 0.61 4.13 -5.46
N ILE A 42 0.09 5.34 -5.26
CA ILE A 42 0.18 6.04 -4.00
C ILE A 42 -1.00 5.65 -3.11
N PHE A 43 -0.74 5.43 -1.83
CA PHE A 43 -1.77 5.05 -0.86
C PHE A 43 -1.59 5.84 0.42
N SER A 44 -2.71 6.06 1.11
CA SER A 44 -2.69 6.48 2.51
C SER A 44 -2.40 5.25 3.37
N PRO A 45 -1.52 5.33 4.36
CA PRO A 45 -1.25 4.17 5.23
C PRO A 45 -2.49 3.59 5.89
N GLU A 46 -3.51 4.42 6.16
CA GLU A 46 -4.75 3.94 6.75
C GLU A 46 -5.50 2.98 5.85
N GLY A 47 -5.26 3.04 4.55
CA GLY A 47 -5.88 2.12 3.58
C GLY A 47 -5.09 0.86 3.34
N LEU A 48 -4.02 0.63 4.11
CA LEU A 48 -3.16 -0.53 3.96
C LEU A 48 -3.00 -1.24 5.30
N GLU A 49 -2.76 -2.54 5.23
CA GLU A 49 -2.44 -3.37 6.40
C GLU A 49 -1.12 -4.07 6.14
N VAL A 50 -0.19 -3.96 7.08
CA VAL A 50 1.07 -4.71 7.00
C VAL A 50 0.78 -6.17 7.34
N ILE A 51 1.13 -7.09 6.44
CA ILE A 51 0.83 -8.51 6.59
C ILE A 51 2.08 -9.40 6.64
N GLY A 52 3.23 -8.79 6.48
CA GLY A 52 4.47 -9.58 6.53
C GLY A 52 5.68 -8.78 6.84
#